data_2872823d122aa4c4bf08d4b50e8c2d5a
#
_entry.id   2872823d122aa4c4bf08d4b50e8c2d5a
#
_cell.length_a   1.000
_cell.length_b   1.000
_cell.length_c   1.000
_cell.angle_alpha   90.00
_cell.angle_beta   90.00
_cell.angle_gamma   90.00
#
_symmetry.space_group_name_H-M   'P 1'
#
loop_
_entity.id
_entity.type
_entity.pdbx_description
1 polymer ?
#
loop_
_entity_poly.entity_id
_entity_poly.type
_entity_poly.pdbx_seq_one_letter_code
_entity_poly.pdbx_strand_id
1 'polypeptide(L)'
;PCAMGLATPMSIMVGTGRGAQLGVLIKNGAALEQAGHISVLAVDKTGTLTTGKPVLTGITLLECPAGMDENMLLGMAASLEARSEHPLAHALVGAAKARSLALLPVEEVVVAPGMGISGQVVAQGGPVGIAVGNPAFMAERGIEVSAETQAALAQLAEAGQTPLLLAVEQQGRARLAGILALADALRPESAS
;
A
#
# COMPACT_ATOMS: atom_id res chain seq x y z
N PRO A 1 14.43 -34.22 46.02
CA PRO A 1 14.86 -33.57 44.79
C PRO A 1 13.87 -33.74 43.61
N CYS A 2 12.91 -34.68 43.71
CA CYS A 2 11.97 -34.97 42.62
C CYS A 2 11.05 -33.80 42.25
N ALA A 3 10.65 -32.95 43.21
CA ALA A 3 9.76 -31.81 42.93
C ALA A 3 10.41 -30.74 42.04
N MET A 4 11.69 -30.45 42.27
CA MET A 4 12.42 -29.48 41.40
C MET A 4 12.71 -30.05 40.01
N GLY A 5 12.92 -31.35 39.87
CA GLY A 5 13.12 -32.01 38.59
C GLY A 5 11.89 -32.03 37.69
N LEU A 6 10.68 -31.91 38.26
CA LEU A 6 9.42 -31.85 37.51
C LEU A 6 8.91 -30.42 37.30
N ALA A 7 9.27 -29.46 38.16
CA ALA A 7 8.73 -28.10 38.10
C ALA A 7 9.07 -27.39 36.81
N THR A 8 10.34 -27.43 36.38
CA THR A 8 10.78 -26.74 35.14
C THR A 8 10.14 -27.35 33.89
N PRO A 9 10.16 -28.68 33.65
CA PRO A 9 9.48 -29.25 32.47
C PRO A 9 7.97 -28.97 32.42
N MET A 10 7.31 -29.01 33.59
CA MET A 10 5.87 -28.72 33.67
C MET A 10 5.58 -27.26 33.38
N SER A 11 6.39 -26.33 33.88
CA SER A 11 6.24 -24.90 33.58
C SER A 11 6.41 -24.61 32.08
N ILE A 12 7.40 -25.23 31.44
CA ILE A 12 7.61 -25.11 29.98
C ILE A 12 6.40 -25.69 29.23
N MET A 13 5.89 -26.87 29.65
CA MET A 13 4.73 -27.49 29.00
C MET A 13 3.48 -26.61 29.12
N VAL A 14 3.19 -26.09 30.30
CA VAL A 14 2.06 -25.16 30.52
C VAL A 14 2.24 -23.87 29.74
N GLY A 15 3.44 -23.27 29.78
CA GLY A 15 3.77 -22.04 29.05
C GLY A 15 3.64 -22.20 27.54
N THR A 16 4.18 -23.28 26.97
CA THR A 16 4.05 -23.57 25.54
C THR A 16 2.62 -23.87 25.12
N GLY A 17 1.87 -24.63 25.97
CA GLY A 17 0.46 -24.90 25.74
C GLY A 17 -0.39 -23.64 25.77
N ARG A 18 -0.13 -22.72 26.71
CA ARG A 18 -0.82 -21.42 26.75
C ARG A 18 -0.43 -20.54 25.59
N GLY A 19 0.85 -20.51 25.18
CA GLY A 19 1.32 -19.82 24.00
C GLY A 19 0.58 -20.29 22.75
N ALA A 20 0.48 -21.61 22.54
CA ALA A 20 -0.22 -22.19 21.42
C ALA A 20 -1.71 -21.80 21.36
N GLN A 21 -2.39 -21.75 22.52
CA GLN A 21 -3.78 -21.27 22.62
C GLN A 21 -3.93 -19.79 22.18
N LEU A 22 -2.88 -18.99 22.37
CA LEU A 22 -2.83 -17.58 21.95
C LEU A 22 -2.27 -17.40 20.54
N GLY A 23 -2.02 -18.49 19.79
CA GLY A 23 -1.46 -18.45 18.44
C GLY A 23 0.07 -18.30 18.40
N VAL A 24 0.76 -18.37 19.54
CA VAL A 24 2.22 -18.28 19.63
C VAL A 24 2.83 -19.67 19.67
N LEU A 25 3.54 -20.05 18.60
CA LEU A 25 4.23 -21.34 18.52
C LEU A 25 5.66 -21.22 19.03
N ILE A 26 5.96 -21.92 20.12
CA ILE A 26 7.28 -21.90 20.78
C ILE A 26 8.09 -23.10 20.29
N LYS A 27 9.25 -22.86 19.70
CA LYS A 27 10.09 -23.91 19.11
C LYS A 27 10.70 -24.85 20.14
N ASN A 28 11.13 -24.32 21.27
CA ASN A 28 11.74 -25.10 22.38
C ASN A 28 11.73 -24.29 23.69
N GLY A 29 12.06 -24.94 24.83
CA GLY A 29 12.06 -24.29 26.13
C GLY A 29 13.10 -23.18 26.29
N ALA A 30 14.25 -23.27 25.61
CA ALA A 30 15.26 -22.24 25.64
C ALA A 30 14.77 -20.94 24.95
N ALA A 31 13.98 -21.06 23.90
CA ALA A 31 13.36 -19.90 23.24
C ALA A 31 12.35 -19.19 24.17
N LEU A 32 11.60 -19.98 24.98
CA LEU A 32 10.67 -19.42 25.97
C LEU A 32 11.42 -18.66 27.07
N GLU A 33 12.50 -19.20 27.55
CA GLU A 33 13.36 -18.60 28.58
C GLU A 33 13.99 -17.30 28.04
N GLN A 34 14.57 -17.33 26.84
CA GLN A 34 15.14 -16.13 26.18
C GLN A 34 14.10 -15.05 25.93
N ALA A 35 12.86 -15.42 25.60
CA ALA A 35 11.79 -14.46 25.39
C ALA A 35 11.52 -13.59 26.63
N GLY A 36 11.71 -14.15 27.84
CA GLY A 36 11.59 -13.42 29.11
C GLY A 36 12.68 -12.35 29.34
N HIS A 37 13.77 -12.40 28.60
CA HIS A 37 14.91 -11.46 28.71
C HIS A 37 15.00 -10.43 27.58
N ILE A 38 14.04 -10.44 26.64
CA ILE A 38 14.01 -9.49 25.55
C ILE A 38 13.74 -8.08 26.09
N SER A 39 14.64 -7.14 25.80
CA SER A 39 14.50 -5.73 26.14
C SER A 39 14.18 -4.85 24.93
N VAL A 40 14.41 -5.33 23.71
CA VAL A 40 14.15 -4.63 22.46
C VAL A 40 13.49 -5.59 21.48
N LEU A 41 12.36 -5.18 20.92
CA LEU A 41 11.65 -5.92 19.87
C LEU A 41 11.62 -5.09 18.59
N ALA A 42 12.23 -5.59 17.53
CA ALA A 42 12.09 -5.03 16.19
C ALA A 42 10.96 -5.77 15.46
N VAL A 43 9.95 -5.03 15.03
CA VAL A 43 8.76 -5.59 14.37
C VAL A 43 8.67 -5.05 12.95
N ASP A 44 8.49 -5.94 11.98
CA ASP A 44 8.14 -5.52 10.62
C ASP A 44 6.73 -4.93 10.61
N LYS A 45 6.55 -3.83 9.87
CA LYS A 45 5.27 -3.14 9.78
C LYS A 45 4.29 -3.91 8.89
N THR A 46 4.71 -4.20 7.65
CA THR A 46 3.79 -4.66 6.60
C THR A 46 3.47 -6.14 6.72
N GLY A 47 2.20 -6.47 6.88
CA GLY A 47 1.73 -7.86 7.05
C GLY A 47 1.91 -8.43 8.46
N THR A 48 2.68 -7.77 9.34
CA THR A 48 2.84 -8.12 10.75
C THR A 48 1.95 -7.24 11.64
N LEU A 49 2.24 -5.94 11.70
CA LEU A 49 1.39 -4.97 12.43
C LEU A 49 0.15 -4.57 11.63
N THR A 50 0.23 -4.66 10.31
CA THR A 50 -0.84 -4.33 9.38
C THR A 50 -1.40 -5.59 8.73
N THR A 51 -2.54 -5.45 8.06
CA THR A 51 -3.23 -6.58 7.42
C THR A 51 -2.52 -7.08 6.15
N GLY A 52 -1.55 -6.32 5.61
CA GLY A 52 -0.93 -6.56 4.32
C GLY A 52 -1.86 -6.28 3.13
N LYS A 53 -2.99 -5.62 3.39
CA LYS A 53 -4.00 -5.27 2.38
C LYS A 53 -4.19 -3.76 2.36
N PRO A 54 -3.42 -3.03 1.54
CA PRO A 54 -3.60 -1.60 1.40
C PRO A 54 -5.00 -1.27 0.88
N VAL A 55 -5.52 -0.13 1.32
CA VAL A 55 -6.78 0.46 0.85
C VAL A 55 -6.55 1.91 0.45
N LEU A 56 -7.32 2.40 -0.50
CA LEU A 56 -7.32 3.81 -0.87
C LEU A 56 -7.98 4.61 0.27
N THR A 57 -7.26 5.57 0.84
CA THR A 57 -7.70 6.41 1.96
C THR A 57 -8.09 7.82 1.53
N GLY A 58 -7.55 8.30 0.41
CA GLY A 58 -7.87 9.63 -0.09
C GLY A 58 -7.40 9.84 -1.52
N ILE A 59 -8.04 10.80 -2.19
CA ILE A 59 -7.65 11.32 -3.49
C ILE A 59 -7.57 12.84 -3.36
N THR A 60 -6.44 13.41 -3.75
CA THR A 60 -6.27 14.86 -3.82
C THR A 60 -6.11 15.26 -5.28
N LEU A 61 -7.04 16.07 -5.78
CA LEU A 61 -6.94 16.63 -7.13
C LEU A 61 -5.87 17.73 -7.15
N LEU A 62 -5.05 17.75 -8.19
CA LEU A 62 -4.06 18.80 -8.47
C LEU A 62 -4.50 19.62 -9.67
N GLU A 63 -3.61 19.88 -10.62
CA GLU A 63 -3.92 20.60 -11.86
C GLU A 63 -4.70 19.69 -12.84
N CYS A 64 -5.96 19.42 -12.52
CA CYS A 64 -6.80 18.58 -13.35
C CYS A 64 -7.33 19.31 -14.58
N PRO A 65 -7.43 18.62 -15.73
CA PRO A 65 -8.22 19.10 -16.85
C PRO A 65 -9.66 19.44 -16.46
N ALA A 66 -10.26 20.45 -17.10
CA ALA A 66 -11.64 20.82 -16.81
C ALA A 66 -12.60 19.64 -16.97
N GLY A 67 -13.41 19.38 -15.96
CA GLY A 67 -14.38 18.28 -15.94
C GLY A 67 -13.84 16.96 -15.43
N MET A 68 -12.59 16.87 -15.00
CA MET A 68 -12.03 15.68 -14.37
C MET A 68 -12.30 15.71 -12.86
N ASP A 69 -12.89 14.66 -12.34
CA ASP A 69 -13.17 14.49 -10.91
C ASP A 69 -12.39 13.30 -10.30
N GLU A 70 -12.52 13.10 -9.00
CA GLU A 70 -11.86 12.01 -8.28
C GLU A 70 -12.24 10.63 -8.83
N ASN A 71 -13.50 10.44 -9.27
CA ASN A 71 -13.96 9.15 -9.78
C ASN A 71 -13.36 8.85 -11.16
N MET A 72 -13.21 9.87 -12.01
CA MET A 72 -12.53 9.72 -13.29
C MET A 72 -11.04 9.37 -13.07
N LEU A 73 -10.35 10.10 -12.19
CA LEU A 73 -8.96 9.80 -11.85
C LEU A 73 -8.79 8.39 -11.30
N LEU A 74 -9.64 7.99 -10.36
CA LEU A 74 -9.62 6.65 -9.80
C LEU A 74 -9.92 5.58 -10.85
N GLY A 75 -10.91 5.81 -11.70
CA GLY A 75 -11.27 4.90 -12.79
C GLY A 75 -10.12 4.68 -13.76
N MET A 76 -9.43 5.75 -14.16
CA MET A 76 -8.25 5.67 -15.04
C MET A 76 -7.08 4.94 -14.36
N ALA A 77 -6.74 5.32 -13.12
CA ALA A 77 -5.68 4.67 -12.35
C ALA A 77 -5.97 3.17 -12.16
N ALA A 78 -7.19 2.83 -11.76
CA ALA A 78 -7.61 1.44 -11.56
C ALA A 78 -7.60 0.64 -12.87
N SER A 79 -7.97 1.25 -13.99
CA SER A 79 -7.93 0.60 -15.31
C SER A 79 -6.50 0.24 -15.70
N LEU A 80 -5.55 1.15 -15.51
CA LEU A 80 -4.14 0.93 -15.77
C LEU A 80 -3.57 -0.13 -14.83
N GLU A 81 -3.81 0.00 -13.54
CA GLU A 81 -3.32 -0.89 -12.49
C GLU A 81 -3.96 -2.29 -12.52
N ALA A 82 -5.11 -2.46 -13.18
CA ALA A 82 -5.71 -3.78 -13.36
C ALA A 82 -4.81 -4.78 -14.13
N ARG A 83 -3.73 -4.28 -14.76
CA ARG A 83 -2.68 -5.07 -15.40
C ARG A 83 -1.52 -5.43 -14.48
N SER A 84 -1.50 -4.90 -13.26
CA SER A 84 -0.43 -5.07 -12.27
C SER A 84 -0.85 -6.07 -11.19
N GLU A 85 0.08 -6.92 -10.75
CA GLU A 85 -0.13 -7.83 -9.60
C GLU A 85 0.29 -7.19 -8.27
N HIS A 86 0.68 -5.92 -8.28
CA HIS A 86 1.15 -5.23 -7.07
C HIS A 86 -0.01 -5.05 -6.05
N PRO A 87 0.23 -5.18 -4.73
CA PRO A 87 -0.81 -4.99 -3.71
C PRO A 87 -1.52 -3.63 -3.78
N LEU A 88 -0.80 -2.55 -4.15
CA LEU A 88 -1.39 -1.22 -4.32
C LEU A 88 -2.36 -1.17 -5.52
N ALA A 89 -2.08 -1.93 -6.57
CA ALA A 89 -2.98 -2.06 -7.72
C ALA A 89 -4.33 -2.66 -7.31
N HIS A 90 -4.29 -3.73 -6.51
CA HIS A 90 -5.52 -4.35 -6.00
C HIS A 90 -6.33 -3.37 -5.14
N ALA A 91 -5.68 -2.47 -4.39
CA ALA A 91 -6.35 -1.44 -3.60
C ALA A 91 -7.11 -0.44 -4.50
N LEU A 92 -6.48 0.03 -5.57
CA LEU A 92 -7.10 0.97 -6.51
C LEU A 92 -8.27 0.33 -7.27
N VAL A 93 -8.08 -0.89 -7.78
CA VAL A 93 -9.14 -1.66 -8.45
C VAL A 93 -10.30 -1.96 -7.49
N GLY A 94 -10.00 -2.31 -6.23
CA GLY A 94 -11.00 -2.52 -5.19
C GLY A 94 -11.82 -1.26 -4.89
N ALA A 95 -11.13 -0.11 -4.77
CA ALA A 95 -11.78 1.17 -4.53
C ALA A 95 -12.68 1.60 -5.72
N ALA A 96 -12.22 1.39 -6.95
CA ALA A 96 -13.02 1.66 -8.15
C ALA A 96 -14.28 0.79 -8.20
N LYS A 97 -14.14 -0.51 -7.91
CA LYS A 97 -15.30 -1.43 -7.83
C LYS A 97 -16.28 -1.02 -6.74
N ALA A 98 -15.81 -0.62 -5.55
CA ALA A 98 -16.66 -0.16 -4.45
C ALA A 98 -17.47 1.09 -4.81
N ARG A 99 -16.92 1.96 -5.68
CA ARG A 99 -17.61 3.12 -6.25
C ARG A 99 -18.40 2.81 -7.52
N SER A 100 -18.51 1.54 -7.91
CA SER A 100 -19.19 1.08 -9.15
C SER A 100 -18.62 1.73 -10.43
N LEU A 101 -17.34 2.06 -10.44
CA LEU A 101 -16.66 2.60 -11.59
C LEU A 101 -16.32 1.49 -12.58
N ALA A 102 -16.63 1.70 -13.86
CA ALA A 102 -16.23 0.78 -14.93
C ALA A 102 -14.74 0.90 -15.21
N LEU A 103 -14.05 -0.21 -15.35
CA LEU A 103 -12.68 -0.22 -15.85
C LEU A 103 -12.69 -0.07 -17.36
N LEU A 104 -11.84 0.81 -17.85
CA LEU A 104 -11.72 1.11 -19.28
C LEU A 104 -10.65 0.23 -19.95
N PRO A 105 -10.73 0.00 -21.25
CA PRO A 105 -9.65 -0.65 -22.00
C PRO A 105 -8.35 0.13 -21.88
N VAL A 106 -7.23 -0.58 -21.82
CA VAL A 106 -5.89 0.00 -21.66
C VAL A 106 -4.95 -0.57 -22.70
N GLU A 107 -4.20 0.32 -23.34
CA GLU A 107 -3.22 0.02 -24.38
C GLU A 107 -1.83 0.55 -23.98
N GLU A 108 -0.78 0.06 -24.66
CA GLU A 108 0.61 0.53 -24.51
C GLU A 108 1.10 0.55 -23.05
N VAL A 109 0.76 -0.49 -22.27
CA VAL A 109 1.13 -0.54 -20.86
C VAL A 109 2.62 -0.81 -20.70
N VAL A 110 3.30 0.06 -19.95
CA VAL A 110 4.71 -0.05 -19.58
C VAL A 110 4.83 -0.03 -18.07
N VAL A 111 5.39 -1.10 -17.50
CA VAL A 111 5.65 -1.22 -16.07
C VAL A 111 7.12 -0.90 -15.80
N ALA A 112 7.38 0.02 -14.87
CA ALA A 112 8.71 0.30 -14.32
C ALA A 112 8.75 -0.29 -12.89
N PRO A 113 9.43 -1.43 -12.67
CA PRO A 113 9.42 -2.11 -11.38
C PRO A 113 9.90 -1.20 -10.24
N GLY A 114 9.13 -1.14 -9.15
CA GLY A 114 9.44 -0.30 -7.99
C GLY A 114 9.22 1.20 -8.19
N MET A 115 8.82 1.66 -9.36
CA MET A 115 8.64 3.07 -9.68
C MET A 115 7.20 3.42 -10.06
N GLY A 116 6.59 2.67 -10.98
CA GLY A 116 5.24 2.97 -11.43
C GLY A 116 4.84 2.24 -12.72
N ILE A 117 3.71 2.64 -13.26
CA ILE A 117 3.09 2.10 -14.46
C ILE A 117 2.56 3.24 -15.33
N SER A 118 2.63 3.11 -16.64
CA SER A 118 2.04 4.04 -17.60
C SER A 118 1.38 3.31 -18.76
N GLY A 119 0.49 3.99 -19.44
CA GLY A 119 -0.22 3.46 -20.61
C GLY A 119 -1.26 4.43 -21.12
N GLN A 120 -2.06 3.98 -22.07
CA GLN A 120 -3.17 4.75 -22.63
C GLN A 120 -4.50 4.14 -22.20
N VAL A 121 -5.36 4.93 -21.56
CA VAL A 121 -6.74 4.54 -21.23
C VAL A 121 -7.66 5.02 -22.34
N VAL A 122 -8.42 4.09 -22.91
CA VAL A 122 -9.36 4.40 -24.02
C VAL A 122 -10.68 4.89 -23.42
N ALA A 123 -10.85 6.20 -23.35
CA ALA A 123 -12.07 6.87 -22.90
C ALA A 123 -12.99 7.24 -24.06
N GLN A 124 -14.20 7.75 -23.80
CA GLN A 124 -15.16 8.13 -24.84
C GLN A 124 -14.65 9.22 -25.80
N GLY A 125 -13.64 10.01 -25.36
CA GLY A 125 -13.01 11.04 -26.19
C GLY A 125 -11.74 10.58 -26.92
N GLY A 126 -11.41 9.31 -26.87
CA GLY A 126 -10.18 8.73 -27.43
C GLY A 126 -9.18 8.29 -26.35
N PRO A 127 -8.00 7.83 -26.77
CA PRO A 127 -6.97 7.39 -25.84
C PRO A 127 -6.38 8.58 -25.07
N VAL A 128 -6.21 8.38 -23.77
CA VAL A 128 -5.61 9.35 -22.83
C VAL A 128 -4.40 8.69 -22.19
N GLY A 129 -3.22 9.29 -22.39
CA GLY A 129 -1.99 8.83 -21.75
C GLY A 129 -2.06 9.08 -20.22
N ILE A 130 -1.75 8.07 -19.43
CA ILE A 130 -1.68 8.20 -17.98
C ILE A 130 -0.43 7.53 -17.41
N ALA A 131 0.02 8.04 -16.27
CA ALA A 131 1.11 7.46 -15.51
C ALA A 131 0.77 7.49 -14.02
N VAL A 132 0.99 6.36 -13.33
CA VAL A 132 0.81 6.21 -11.88
C VAL A 132 2.13 5.75 -11.30
N GLY A 133 2.64 6.43 -10.27
CA GLY A 133 3.92 6.02 -9.67
C GLY A 133 4.45 7.01 -8.62
N ASN A 134 5.70 6.78 -8.23
CA ASN A 134 6.41 7.62 -7.29
C ASN A 134 7.00 8.89 -7.96
N PRO A 135 7.55 9.86 -7.19
CA PRO A 135 8.14 11.07 -7.76
C PRO A 135 9.28 10.82 -8.74
N ALA A 136 10.09 9.77 -8.53
CA ALA A 136 11.18 9.43 -9.44
C ALA A 136 10.64 9.00 -10.82
N PHE A 137 9.55 8.24 -10.84
CA PHE A 137 8.86 7.85 -12.06
C PHE A 137 8.31 9.04 -12.86
N MET A 138 7.80 10.06 -12.16
CA MET A 138 7.34 11.31 -12.79
C MET A 138 8.52 12.09 -13.36
N ALA A 139 9.61 12.21 -12.62
CA ALA A 139 10.83 12.92 -13.08
C ALA A 139 11.44 12.29 -14.34
N GLU A 140 11.50 10.95 -14.44
CA GLU A 140 11.97 10.26 -15.65
C GLU A 140 11.13 10.57 -16.89
N ARG A 141 9.87 10.94 -16.69
CA ARG A 141 8.94 11.37 -17.75
C ARG A 141 8.92 12.87 -18.02
N GLY A 142 9.81 13.61 -17.37
CA GLY A 142 9.85 15.06 -17.48
C GLY A 142 8.63 15.76 -16.87
N ILE A 143 7.90 15.09 -15.96
CA ILE A 143 6.76 15.64 -15.25
C ILE A 143 7.26 16.28 -13.96
N GLU A 144 7.13 17.58 -13.87
CA GLU A 144 7.59 18.35 -12.72
C GLU A 144 6.66 18.11 -11.51
N VAL A 145 7.29 17.87 -10.35
CA VAL A 145 6.59 17.74 -9.06
C VAL A 145 6.91 19.00 -8.25
N SER A 146 5.93 19.87 -8.06
CA SER A 146 6.11 21.13 -7.34
C SER A 146 6.54 20.91 -5.89
N ALA A 147 7.18 21.92 -5.28
CA ALA A 147 7.57 21.86 -3.86
C ALA A 147 6.36 21.65 -2.93
N GLU A 148 5.21 22.23 -3.27
CA GLU A 148 3.96 22.04 -2.54
C GLU A 148 3.48 20.59 -2.61
N THR A 149 3.51 19.98 -3.80
CA THR A 149 3.17 18.57 -3.97
C THR A 149 4.15 17.67 -3.20
N GLN A 150 5.45 17.96 -3.24
CA GLN A 150 6.44 17.21 -2.47
C GLN A 150 6.17 17.29 -0.95
N ALA A 151 5.82 18.46 -0.44
CA ALA A 151 5.46 18.64 0.96
C ALA A 151 4.20 17.82 1.34
N ALA A 152 3.18 17.82 0.47
CA ALA A 152 1.98 16.99 0.67
C ALA A 152 2.30 15.49 0.69
N LEU A 153 3.18 15.02 -0.21
CA LEU A 153 3.63 13.63 -0.22
C LEU A 153 4.38 13.26 1.08
N ALA A 154 5.24 14.15 1.58
CA ALA A 154 5.97 13.95 2.83
C ALA A 154 5.01 13.83 4.02
N GLN A 155 4.02 14.71 4.14
CA GLN A 155 2.99 14.65 5.18
C GLN A 155 2.20 13.33 5.16
N LEU A 156 1.80 12.86 3.99
CA LEU A 156 1.12 11.57 3.84
C LEU A 156 2.03 10.41 4.27
N ALA A 157 3.31 10.44 3.90
CA ALA A 157 4.28 9.43 4.29
C ALA A 157 4.51 9.42 5.81
N GLU A 158 4.63 10.58 6.46
CA GLU A 158 4.73 10.72 7.92
C GLU A 158 3.50 10.18 8.64
N ALA A 159 2.31 10.33 8.03
CA ALA A 159 1.07 9.72 8.51
C ALA A 159 0.97 8.20 8.25
N GLY A 160 2.04 7.57 7.75
CA GLY A 160 2.12 6.14 7.50
C GLY A 160 1.40 5.67 6.23
N GLN A 161 1.00 6.61 5.37
CA GLN A 161 0.37 6.32 4.08
C GLN A 161 1.41 6.17 2.97
N THR A 162 1.03 5.49 1.90
CA THR A 162 1.83 5.40 0.67
C THR A 162 1.19 6.28 -0.39
N PRO A 163 1.76 7.45 -0.68
CA PRO A 163 1.23 8.31 -1.74
C PRO A 163 1.72 7.84 -3.11
N LEU A 164 0.81 7.82 -4.09
CA LEU A 164 1.11 7.65 -5.51
C LEU A 164 0.69 8.90 -6.26
N LEU A 165 1.55 9.36 -7.17
CA LEU A 165 1.23 10.43 -8.10
C LEU A 165 0.51 9.85 -9.32
N LEU A 166 -0.48 10.56 -9.80
CA LEU A 166 -1.14 10.29 -11.07
C LEU A 166 -0.94 11.48 -12.00
N ALA A 167 -0.42 11.22 -13.19
CA ALA A 167 -0.30 12.18 -14.26
C ALA A 167 -1.18 11.78 -15.44
N VAL A 168 -1.72 12.79 -16.11
CA VAL A 168 -2.56 12.65 -17.31
C VAL A 168 -1.95 13.44 -18.44
N GLU A 169 -1.89 12.84 -19.61
CA GLU A 169 -1.45 13.52 -20.84
C GLU A 169 -2.63 14.20 -21.49
N GLN A 170 -2.50 15.50 -21.72
CA GLN A 170 -3.46 16.30 -22.43
C GLN A 170 -2.74 17.17 -23.47
N GLN A 171 -3.18 17.12 -24.72
CA GLN A 171 -2.61 17.88 -25.84
C GLN A 171 -1.08 17.68 -25.98
N GLY A 172 -0.60 16.43 -25.80
CA GLY A 172 0.82 16.10 -25.94
C GLY A 172 1.68 16.56 -24.74
N ARG A 173 1.06 16.97 -23.62
CA ARG A 173 1.76 17.32 -22.37
C ARG A 173 1.22 16.51 -21.21
N ALA A 174 2.09 15.82 -20.51
CA ALA A 174 1.75 15.15 -19.26
C ALA A 174 1.83 16.14 -18.09
N ARG A 175 0.79 16.15 -17.23
CA ARG A 175 0.72 16.97 -16.01
C ARG A 175 0.25 16.15 -14.85
N LEU A 176 0.68 16.50 -13.65
CA LEU A 176 0.17 15.90 -12.43
C LEU A 176 -1.31 16.27 -12.26
N ALA A 177 -2.15 15.25 -12.22
CA ALA A 177 -3.59 15.38 -12.05
C ALA A 177 -4.03 15.09 -10.61
N GLY A 178 -3.30 14.27 -9.85
CA GLY A 178 -3.69 13.98 -8.48
C GLY A 178 -2.68 13.16 -7.69
N ILE A 179 -2.97 13.07 -6.40
CA ILE A 179 -2.30 12.20 -5.44
C ILE A 179 -3.32 11.16 -4.97
N LEU A 180 -2.94 9.89 -5.04
CA LEU A 180 -3.69 8.77 -4.49
C LEU A 180 -3.00 8.33 -3.21
N ALA A 181 -3.67 8.47 -2.07
CA ALA A 181 -3.14 8.06 -0.78
C ALA A 181 -3.65 6.67 -0.43
N LEU A 182 -2.73 5.75 -0.14
CA LEU A 182 -3.06 4.38 0.26
C LEU A 182 -2.48 4.10 1.65
N ALA A 183 -3.21 3.37 2.47
CA ALA A 183 -2.73 2.91 3.76
C ALA A 183 -3.03 1.43 3.95
N ASP A 184 -2.12 0.75 4.63
CA ASP A 184 -2.36 -0.61 5.09
C ASP A 184 -2.92 -0.53 6.53
N ALA A 185 -4.12 -1.06 6.70
CA ALA A 185 -4.81 -1.00 7.98
C ALA A 185 -4.06 -1.77 9.06
N LEU A 186 -3.91 -1.19 10.24
CA LEU A 186 -3.41 -1.89 11.41
C LEU A 186 -4.33 -3.07 11.74
N ARG A 187 -3.75 -4.18 12.16
CA ARG A 187 -4.53 -5.28 12.71
C ARG A 187 -5.15 -4.85 14.03
N PRO A 188 -6.41 -5.23 14.33
CA PRO A 188 -7.06 -4.88 15.59
C PRO A 188 -6.22 -5.27 16.81
N GLU A 189 -5.52 -6.41 16.73
CA GLU A 189 -4.68 -6.95 17.78
C GLU A 189 -3.37 -6.17 17.98
N SER A 190 -2.95 -5.36 16.98
CA SER A 190 -1.72 -4.58 17.06
C SER A 190 -1.90 -3.24 17.78
N ALA A 191 -3.14 -2.86 18.09
CA ALA A 191 -3.48 -1.60 18.76
C ALA A 191 -3.79 -1.78 20.27
N SER A 192 -3.69 -3.02 20.77
CA SER A 192 -4.01 -3.40 22.18
C SER A 192 -2.76 -3.54 23.04
#